data_a1384f5c4d2400d5bb95320b5a81a253
#
_entry.id   a1384f5c4d2400d5bb95320b5a81a253
#
_cell.length_a   1.000
_cell.length_b   1.000
_cell.length_c   1.000
_cell.angle_alpha   90.00
_cell.angle_beta   90.00
_cell.angle_gamma   90.00
#
_symmetry.space_group_name_H-M   'P 1'
#
loop_
_entity.id
_entity.type
_entity.pdbx_description
1 polymer ?
#
loop_
_entity_poly.entity_id
_entity_poly.type
_entity_poly.pdbx_seq_one_letter_code
_entity_poly.pdbx_strand_id
1 'polypeptide(L)'
;RLCIVEVEGMADLVPACSYPVEEWMKVNTHSARVIQARRTIVELLISNHPDECLYCFQNKHCELQKLATELNVMERKGRTRQFTRKIDRSSPSIIHDASKCVLCGRCIRICDHQRVSALEFISRGTEMRVGTVGDKGLSSSDCISCGQCIRVCPTGSLQEKGHLDELISHLHQKQQQVIALVDPAVMVSIGDELGFRSGKDVSGLLFSALRKIGFDQVHSGSESVDITMFQAARLWKHTATKGPGPSLISFCPSWMQYIENLRPDLMSCVLPVLSPAQTFGRLIKDINTNSYIVYFSPCVGSKMESQKAEHQKEGIPYLNSVMSTRELIQLIQLFGIDFDRINNEVPDSLLNSVPMSRLLSSLSGGYMEGLMKAISVVDPDNYSLDGNKAKFRGPKSCKKNIMLHYTIEQKWTACSTLDEGINLIDQSMQSKYPELFEIMACPGGCINGGGQPGNKSDKVNKPRIKEIYDQDSELSGQISQLYAEVSKVSKKLPVLELKAKED
;
A
#
# COMPACT_ATOMS: atom_id res chain seq x y z
N ARG A 1 -13.90 -23.23 6.12
CA ARG A 1 -14.86 -24.02 6.93
C ARG A 1 -16.28 -23.97 6.36
N LEU A 2 -16.61 -22.93 5.58
CA LEU A 2 -17.91 -22.81 4.89
C LEU A 2 -17.90 -23.41 3.46
N CYS A 3 -16.80 -24.01 3.04
CA CYS A 3 -16.66 -24.65 1.72
C CYS A 3 -17.29 -26.03 1.63
N ILE A 4 -18.13 -26.43 2.58
CA ILE A 4 -18.82 -27.70 2.59
C ILE A 4 -19.84 -27.77 1.45
N VAL A 5 -19.91 -28.93 0.79
CA VAL A 5 -20.81 -29.27 -0.30
C VAL A 5 -21.35 -30.67 -0.13
N GLU A 6 -22.46 -30.97 -0.79
CA GLU A 6 -23.04 -32.29 -0.87
C GLU A 6 -22.68 -32.90 -2.23
N VAL A 7 -22.20 -34.13 -2.21
CA VAL A 7 -21.92 -34.92 -3.41
C VAL A 7 -22.91 -36.03 -3.50
N GLU A 8 -23.58 -36.17 -4.64
CA GLU A 8 -24.60 -37.21 -4.87
C GLU A 8 -24.00 -38.61 -4.64
N GLY A 9 -24.71 -39.43 -3.86
CA GLY A 9 -24.24 -40.76 -3.47
C GLY A 9 -23.34 -40.82 -2.26
N MET A 10 -22.93 -39.69 -1.68
CA MET A 10 -22.15 -39.65 -0.44
C MET A 10 -23.01 -39.38 0.80
N ALA A 11 -22.73 -40.14 1.87
CA ALA A 11 -23.45 -39.97 3.15
C ALA A 11 -23.08 -38.66 3.86
N ASP A 12 -21.85 -38.20 3.76
CA ASP A 12 -21.33 -37.04 4.47
C ASP A 12 -21.10 -35.84 3.56
N LEU A 13 -21.19 -34.62 4.15
CA LEU A 13 -20.81 -33.40 3.48
C LEU A 13 -19.28 -33.30 3.43
N VAL A 14 -18.74 -32.91 2.28
CA VAL A 14 -17.29 -32.82 2.05
C VAL A 14 -16.81 -31.37 1.89
N PRO A 15 -15.55 -31.05 2.28
CA PRO A 15 -14.98 -29.72 2.09
C PRO A 15 -14.49 -29.55 0.63
N ALA A 16 -15.14 -28.71 -0.17
CA ALA A 16 -14.79 -28.49 -1.57
C ALA A 16 -13.36 -27.96 -1.80
N CYS A 17 -12.72 -27.36 -0.78
CA CYS A 17 -11.36 -26.82 -0.89
C CYS A 17 -10.24 -27.88 -0.81
N SER A 18 -10.54 -29.08 -0.36
CA SER A 18 -9.54 -30.17 -0.14
C SER A 18 -9.98 -31.54 -0.61
N TYR A 19 -11.24 -31.68 -1.03
CA TYR A 19 -11.74 -32.95 -1.52
C TYR A 19 -11.33 -33.16 -3.00
N PRO A 20 -10.78 -34.31 -3.39
CA PRO A 20 -10.43 -34.60 -4.79
C PRO A 20 -11.66 -34.53 -5.71
N VAL A 21 -11.44 -34.05 -6.93
CA VAL A 21 -12.52 -33.96 -7.95
C VAL A 21 -12.41 -35.19 -8.88
N GLU A 22 -13.56 -35.82 -9.12
CA GLU A 22 -13.71 -36.95 -10.04
C GLU A 22 -14.79 -36.64 -11.09
N GLU A 23 -14.67 -37.25 -12.30
CA GLU A 23 -15.56 -36.92 -13.42
C GLU A 23 -17.04 -37.24 -13.17
N TRP A 24 -17.34 -38.22 -12.33
CA TRP A 24 -18.71 -38.65 -12.01
C TRP A 24 -19.42 -37.76 -10.99
N MET A 25 -18.71 -36.83 -10.32
CA MET A 25 -19.26 -36.04 -9.21
C MET A 25 -20.36 -35.10 -9.65
N LYS A 26 -21.53 -35.22 -9.00
CA LYS A 26 -22.58 -34.21 -9.02
C LYS A 26 -22.59 -33.48 -7.69
N VAL A 27 -22.22 -32.20 -7.73
CA VAL A 27 -22.02 -31.38 -6.52
C VAL A 27 -23.16 -30.41 -6.33
N ASN A 28 -23.83 -30.47 -5.17
CA ASN A 28 -24.85 -29.52 -4.76
C ASN A 28 -24.28 -28.58 -3.69
N THR A 29 -24.24 -27.30 -4.03
CA THR A 29 -23.68 -26.25 -3.17
C THR A 29 -24.73 -25.57 -2.29
N HIS A 30 -26.03 -25.79 -2.54
CA HIS A 30 -27.14 -25.10 -1.89
C HIS A 30 -28.30 -26.01 -1.48
N SER A 31 -28.03 -27.30 -1.21
CA SER A 31 -29.05 -28.16 -0.63
C SER A 31 -29.42 -27.70 0.79
N ALA A 32 -30.63 -28.07 1.24
CA ALA A 32 -31.09 -27.76 2.61
C ALA A 32 -30.08 -28.23 3.68
N ARG A 33 -29.45 -29.39 3.45
CA ARG A 33 -28.44 -29.99 4.32
C ARG A 33 -27.17 -29.14 4.37
N VAL A 34 -26.68 -28.65 3.22
CA VAL A 34 -25.52 -27.76 3.12
C VAL A 34 -25.79 -26.42 3.79
N ILE A 35 -26.97 -25.82 3.54
CA ILE A 35 -27.37 -24.54 4.14
C ILE A 35 -27.44 -24.69 5.67
N GLN A 36 -28.07 -25.73 6.19
CA GLN A 36 -28.16 -25.98 7.64
C GLN A 36 -26.77 -26.15 8.27
N ALA A 37 -25.89 -26.89 7.65
CA ALA A 37 -24.53 -27.09 8.17
C ALA A 37 -23.71 -25.79 8.15
N ARG A 38 -23.79 -24.97 7.09
CA ARG A 38 -23.16 -23.64 7.04
C ARG A 38 -23.71 -22.70 8.10
N ARG A 39 -25.03 -22.71 8.32
CA ARG A 39 -25.68 -21.94 9.38
C ARG A 39 -25.12 -22.30 10.76
N THR A 40 -25.05 -23.59 11.09
CA THR A 40 -24.45 -24.07 12.34
C THR A 40 -22.99 -23.62 12.50
N ILE A 41 -22.19 -23.67 11.43
CA ILE A 41 -20.80 -23.21 11.47
C ILE A 41 -20.72 -21.71 11.77
N VAL A 42 -21.58 -20.89 11.15
CA VAL A 42 -21.60 -19.44 11.41
C VAL A 42 -22.10 -19.14 12.81
N GLU A 43 -23.12 -19.85 13.32
CA GLU A 43 -23.58 -19.75 14.71
C GLU A 43 -22.43 -20.02 15.70
N LEU A 44 -21.62 -21.05 15.47
CA LEU A 44 -20.43 -21.37 16.28
C LEU A 44 -19.34 -20.29 16.20
N LEU A 45 -19.10 -19.72 15.02
CA LEU A 45 -18.15 -18.62 14.86
C LEU A 45 -18.59 -17.37 15.62
N ILE A 46 -19.87 -17.00 15.53
CA ILE A 46 -20.44 -15.85 16.23
C ILE A 46 -20.45 -16.08 17.75
N SER A 47 -20.70 -17.30 18.22
CA SER A 47 -20.71 -17.61 19.66
C SER A 47 -19.36 -17.34 20.34
N ASN A 48 -18.25 -17.44 19.60
CA ASN A 48 -16.87 -17.15 20.07
C ASN A 48 -16.40 -15.72 19.75
N HIS A 49 -17.17 -14.95 18.99
CA HIS A 49 -16.78 -13.60 18.55
C HIS A 49 -17.32 -12.53 19.53
N PRO A 50 -16.58 -11.43 19.82
CA PRO A 50 -17.07 -10.33 20.66
C PRO A 50 -18.31 -9.64 20.08
N ASP A 51 -19.20 -9.13 20.95
CA ASP A 51 -20.41 -8.38 20.57
C ASP A 51 -20.14 -6.87 20.40
N GLU A 52 -19.03 -6.53 19.77
CA GLU A 52 -18.54 -5.15 19.64
C GLU A 52 -18.72 -4.60 18.21
N CYS A 53 -19.68 -5.12 17.46
CA CYS A 53 -19.82 -4.77 16.03
C CYS A 53 -19.97 -3.27 15.78
N LEU A 54 -20.69 -2.53 16.66
CA LEU A 54 -20.87 -1.08 16.51
C LEU A 54 -19.56 -0.28 16.63
N TYR A 55 -18.61 -0.78 17.41
CA TYR A 55 -17.30 -0.17 17.65
C TYR A 55 -16.19 -0.83 16.83
N CYS A 56 -16.55 -1.79 15.98
CA CYS A 56 -15.57 -2.54 15.22
C CYS A 56 -15.16 -1.79 13.97
N PHE A 57 -13.86 -1.71 13.72
CA PHE A 57 -13.27 -1.15 12.50
C PHE A 57 -13.87 -1.72 11.20
N GLN A 58 -14.27 -3.01 11.18
CA GLN A 58 -14.86 -3.68 10.02
C GLN A 58 -16.39 -3.62 9.99
N ASN A 59 -17.02 -2.79 10.82
CA ASN A 59 -18.50 -2.67 10.80
C ASN A 59 -18.99 -2.32 9.38
N LYS A 60 -20.05 -2.98 8.93
CA LYS A 60 -20.63 -2.92 7.55
C LYS A 60 -19.75 -3.55 6.44
N HIS A 61 -18.45 -3.80 6.68
CA HIS A 61 -17.53 -4.44 5.72
C HIS A 61 -17.09 -5.85 6.16
N CYS A 62 -17.60 -6.35 7.29
CA CYS A 62 -17.22 -7.62 7.89
C CYS A 62 -17.86 -8.80 7.14
N GLU A 63 -17.03 -9.74 6.64
CA GLU A 63 -17.53 -10.96 5.98
C GLU A 63 -18.38 -11.82 6.93
N LEU A 64 -18.07 -11.83 8.25
CA LEU A 64 -18.83 -12.60 9.22
C LEU A 64 -20.24 -12.04 9.42
N GLN A 65 -20.39 -10.70 9.49
CA GLN A 65 -21.71 -10.04 9.53
C GLN A 65 -22.53 -10.36 8.27
N LYS A 66 -21.90 -10.25 7.10
CA LYS A 66 -22.55 -10.55 5.83
C LYS A 66 -23.05 -12.01 5.77
N LEU A 67 -22.21 -12.97 6.15
CA LEU A 67 -22.58 -14.39 6.19
C LEU A 67 -23.67 -14.68 7.21
N ALA A 68 -23.68 -14.00 8.35
CA ALA A 68 -24.74 -14.14 9.34
C ALA A 68 -26.10 -13.70 8.77
N THR A 69 -26.13 -12.57 8.07
CA THR A 69 -27.33 -12.06 7.39
C THR A 69 -27.79 -13.00 6.28
N GLU A 70 -26.88 -13.44 5.39
CA GLU A 70 -27.20 -14.32 4.26
C GLU A 70 -27.75 -15.70 4.69
N LEU A 71 -27.24 -16.23 5.81
CA LEU A 71 -27.69 -17.51 6.37
C LEU A 71 -28.81 -17.36 7.42
N ASN A 72 -29.34 -16.16 7.59
CA ASN A 72 -30.38 -15.86 8.55
C ASN A 72 -30.06 -16.31 9.98
N VAL A 73 -28.83 -16.05 10.43
CA VAL A 73 -28.38 -16.28 11.80
C VAL A 73 -28.68 -15.01 12.60
N MET A 74 -29.84 -14.95 13.23
CA MET A 74 -30.34 -13.76 13.92
C MET A 74 -30.06 -13.76 15.42
N GLU A 75 -29.82 -14.93 15.99
CA GLU A 75 -29.61 -15.09 17.42
C GLU A 75 -28.32 -15.82 17.74
N ARG A 76 -27.71 -15.40 18.83
CA ARG A 76 -26.55 -16.07 19.39
C ARG A 76 -27.01 -17.20 20.30
N LYS A 77 -26.88 -18.44 19.85
CA LYS A 77 -27.19 -19.62 20.66
C LYS A 77 -26.04 -19.96 21.59
N GLY A 78 -26.16 -19.53 22.84
CA GLY A 78 -25.17 -19.82 23.89
C GLY A 78 -23.99 -18.84 23.90
N ARG A 79 -23.48 -18.57 25.10
CA ARG A 79 -22.20 -17.86 25.30
C ARG A 79 -21.14 -18.92 25.57
N THR A 80 -20.26 -19.12 24.62
CA THR A 80 -19.00 -19.82 24.90
C THR A 80 -18.10 -18.93 25.74
N ARG A 81 -17.17 -19.54 26.49
CA ARG A 81 -16.22 -18.81 27.30
C ARG A 81 -15.44 -17.83 26.42
N GLN A 82 -15.70 -16.54 26.57
CA GLN A 82 -14.93 -15.52 25.89
C GLN A 82 -13.52 -15.51 26.48
N PHE A 83 -12.54 -15.86 25.68
CA PHE A 83 -11.14 -15.69 26.04
C PHE A 83 -10.77 -14.23 25.87
N THR A 84 -10.51 -13.55 26.98
CA THR A 84 -9.91 -12.21 26.92
C THR A 84 -8.47 -12.38 26.43
N ARG A 85 -8.24 -11.99 25.19
CA ARG A 85 -6.91 -12.06 24.57
C ARG A 85 -6.28 -10.67 24.56
N LYS A 86 -4.98 -10.61 24.81
CA LYS A 86 -4.24 -9.36 24.76
C LYS A 86 -4.27 -8.79 23.33
N ILE A 87 -4.63 -7.53 23.19
CA ILE A 87 -4.54 -6.81 21.93
C ILE A 87 -3.08 -6.40 21.74
N ASP A 88 -2.47 -6.82 20.65
CA ASP A 88 -1.13 -6.37 20.26
C ASP A 88 -1.22 -5.00 19.58
N ARG A 89 -0.64 -3.98 20.21
CA ARG A 89 -0.53 -2.60 19.75
C ARG A 89 0.92 -2.17 19.58
N SER A 90 1.86 -3.13 19.62
CA SER A 90 3.29 -2.87 19.60
C SER A 90 3.76 -2.26 18.26
N SER A 91 3.19 -2.69 17.15
CA SER A 91 3.54 -2.15 15.82
C SER A 91 3.13 -0.68 15.68
N PRO A 92 3.94 0.15 15.01
CA PRO A 92 3.56 1.52 14.67
C PRO A 92 2.43 1.60 13.64
N SER A 93 2.19 0.52 12.90
CA SER A 93 1.30 0.50 11.73
C SER A 93 0.07 -0.37 11.90
N ILE A 94 0.18 -1.49 12.64
CA ILE A 94 -0.83 -2.57 12.67
C ILE A 94 -1.22 -2.88 14.11
N ILE A 95 -2.51 -3.01 14.35
CA ILE A 95 -3.07 -3.53 15.61
C ILE A 95 -3.61 -4.92 15.34
N HIS A 96 -3.30 -5.88 16.18
CA HIS A 96 -3.83 -7.23 16.14
C HIS A 96 -4.66 -7.55 17.39
N ASP A 97 -5.97 -7.74 17.18
CA ASP A 97 -6.93 -8.17 18.19
C ASP A 97 -7.29 -9.65 17.94
N ALA A 98 -6.63 -10.54 18.66
CA ALA A 98 -6.84 -11.97 18.51
C ALA A 98 -8.24 -12.44 19.00
N SER A 99 -8.98 -11.62 19.78
CA SER A 99 -10.34 -11.94 20.22
C SER A 99 -11.33 -11.94 19.05
N LYS A 100 -11.07 -11.13 18.01
CA LYS A 100 -11.90 -11.01 16.78
C LYS A 100 -11.49 -11.99 15.70
N CYS A 101 -10.53 -12.88 15.96
CA CYS A 101 -9.99 -13.80 14.97
C CYS A 101 -10.84 -15.06 14.82
N VAL A 102 -11.27 -15.36 13.58
CA VAL A 102 -12.02 -16.59 13.25
C VAL A 102 -11.12 -17.75 12.78
N LEU A 103 -9.82 -17.65 12.97
CA LEU A 103 -8.81 -18.66 12.63
C LEU A 103 -8.87 -19.15 11.18
N CYS A 104 -9.12 -18.25 10.23
CA CYS A 104 -9.21 -18.59 8.81
C CYS A 104 -7.83 -18.80 8.13
N GLY A 105 -6.75 -18.30 8.73
CA GLY A 105 -5.37 -18.43 8.24
C GLY A 105 -5.04 -17.59 7.00
N ARG A 106 -5.92 -16.71 6.53
CA ARG A 106 -5.65 -15.87 5.34
C ARG A 106 -4.46 -14.96 5.54
N CYS A 107 -4.32 -14.36 6.73
CA CYS A 107 -3.22 -13.46 7.08
C CYS A 107 -1.87 -14.18 7.12
N ILE A 108 -1.83 -15.43 7.58
CA ILE A 108 -0.62 -16.26 7.57
C ILE A 108 -0.20 -16.51 6.12
N ARG A 109 -1.10 -17.04 5.29
CA ARG A 109 -0.78 -17.35 3.88
C ARG A 109 -0.30 -16.14 3.10
N ILE A 110 -0.94 -14.96 3.28
CA ILE A 110 -0.49 -13.77 2.57
C ILE A 110 0.86 -13.28 3.09
N CYS A 111 1.17 -13.46 4.39
CA CYS A 111 2.47 -13.15 4.95
C CYS A 111 3.57 -14.06 4.39
N ASP A 112 3.26 -15.35 4.21
CA ASP A 112 4.17 -16.31 3.57
C ASP A 112 4.43 -15.94 2.10
N HIS A 113 3.40 -15.52 1.35
CA HIS A 113 3.56 -14.99 -0.02
C HIS A 113 4.43 -13.73 -0.09
N GLN A 114 4.52 -12.96 1.00
CA GLN A 114 5.45 -11.84 1.12
C GLN A 114 6.87 -12.28 1.55
N ARG A 115 7.15 -13.57 1.67
CA ARG A 115 8.42 -14.13 2.19
C ARG A 115 8.85 -13.58 3.55
N VAL A 116 7.89 -13.21 4.38
CA VAL A 116 8.14 -12.62 5.71
C VAL A 116 7.80 -13.59 6.82
N SER A 117 6.67 -14.31 6.69
CA SER A 117 6.20 -15.34 7.64
C SER A 117 6.16 -14.88 9.10
N ALA A 118 5.86 -13.57 9.32
CA ALA A 118 5.81 -12.99 10.66
C ALA A 118 4.60 -13.45 11.48
N LEU A 119 3.56 -14.01 10.83
CA LEU A 119 2.34 -14.48 11.48
C LEU A 119 2.21 -15.99 11.32
N GLU A 120 1.85 -16.65 12.42
CA GLU A 120 1.63 -18.10 12.47
C GLU A 120 0.46 -18.48 13.39
N PHE A 121 0.06 -19.75 13.38
CA PHE A 121 -0.80 -20.30 14.43
C PHE A 121 0.04 -20.68 15.63
N ILE A 122 -0.24 -20.04 16.76
CA ILE A 122 0.41 -20.31 18.05
C ILE A 122 -0.56 -21.01 19.01
N SER A 123 -0.01 -21.82 19.91
CA SER A 123 -0.75 -22.66 20.85
C SER A 123 -1.60 -23.76 20.18
N ARG A 124 -2.37 -24.51 20.95
CA ARG A 124 -3.19 -25.66 20.50
C ARG A 124 -4.57 -25.64 21.13
N GLY A 125 -5.50 -26.40 20.55
CA GLY A 125 -6.86 -26.58 21.08
C GLY A 125 -7.59 -25.26 21.21
N THR A 126 -8.19 -25.01 22.37
CA THR A 126 -8.97 -23.81 22.66
C THR A 126 -8.13 -22.54 22.75
N GLU A 127 -6.83 -22.68 23.04
CA GLU A 127 -5.89 -21.55 23.13
C GLU A 127 -5.27 -21.17 21.76
N MET A 128 -5.59 -21.93 20.71
CA MET A 128 -5.08 -21.64 19.37
C MET A 128 -5.46 -20.22 18.94
N ARG A 129 -4.47 -19.47 18.46
CA ARG A 129 -4.65 -18.11 17.92
C ARG A 129 -3.64 -17.83 16.83
N VAL A 130 -3.87 -16.80 16.05
CA VAL A 130 -2.84 -16.20 15.20
C VAL A 130 -1.98 -15.29 16.05
N GLY A 131 -0.70 -15.29 15.84
CA GLY A 131 0.27 -14.44 16.53
C GLY A 131 1.61 -14.44 15.83
N THR A 132 2.61 -13.86 16.47
CA THR A 132 4.00 -13.87 16.00
C THR A 132 4.79 -14.99 16.66
N VAL A 133 5.91 -15.37 16.07
CA VAL A 133 6.82 -16.39 16.63
C VAL A 133 7.18 -16.01 18.08
N GLY A 134 6.96 -16.96 19.01
CA GLY A 134 7.19 -16.75 20.43
C GLY A 134 6.27 -15.73 21.10
N ASP A 135 5.17 -15.31 20.46
CA ASP A 135 4.18 -14.34 20.97
C ASP A 135 4.78 -12.98 21.42
N LYS A 136 5.87 -12.57 20.78
CA LYS A 136 6.64 -11.36 21.14
C LYS A 136 5.99 -10.05 20.67
N GLY A 137 4.95 -10.13 19.83
CA GLY A 137 4.28 -8.99 19.22
C GLY A 137 4.90 -8.58 17.88
N LEU A 138 4.13 -7.81 17.11
CA LEU A 138 4.48 -7.42 15.73
C LEU A 138 5.74 -6.55 15.63
N SER A 139 6.01 -5.70 16.63
CA SER A 139 7.21 -4.84 16.63
C SER A 139 8.52 -5.60 16.78
N SER A 140 8.48 -6.78 17.40
CA SER A 140 9.66 -7.63 17.63
C SER A 140 9.74 -8.80 16.65
N SER A 141 8.98 -8.76 15.57
CA SER A 141 8.95 -9.75 14.51
C SER A 141 9.52 -9.16 13.21
N ASP A 142 9.74 -10.03 12.23
CA ASP A 142 10.20 -9.60 10.88
C ASP A 142 9.12 -8.90 10.05
N CYS A 143 8.05 -8.41 10.69
CA CYS A 143 6.94 -7.76 10.02
C CYS A 143 7.41 -6.51 9.25
N ILE A 144 7.13 -6.47 7.96
CA ILE A 144 7.48 -5.37 7.06
C ILE A 144 6.37 -4.30 6.95
N SER A 145 5.37 -4.35 7.80
CA SER A 145 4.25 -3.41 7.83
C SER A 145 3.50 -3.22 6.49
N CYS A 146 3.51 -4.21 5.58
CA CYS A 146 2.87 -4.08 4.26
C CYS A 146 1.33 -3.99 4.31
N GLY A 147 0.69 -4.39 5.42
CA GLY A 147 -0.75 -4.33 5.62
C GLY A 147 -1.58 -5.30 4.76
N GLN A 148 -0.97 -6.20 4.00
CA GLN A 148 -1.71 -7.19 3.19
C GLN A 148 -2.54 -8.13 4.06
N CYS A 149 -2.10 -8.41 5.29
CA CYS A 149 -2.85 -9.18 6.28
C CYS A 149 -4.16 -8.48 6.71
N ILE A 150 -4.18 -7.14 6.76
CA ILE A 150 -5.40 -6.34 7.04
C ILE A 150 -6.41 -6.52 5.90
N ARG A 151 -5.95 -6.43 4.65
CA ARG A 151 -6.82 -6.53 3.45
C ARG A 151 -7.52 -7.88 3.34
N VAL A 152 -6.87 -8.97 3.73
CA VAL A 152 -7.43 -10.33 3.62
C VAL A 152 -8.17 -10.77 4.87
N CYS A 153 -8.11 -10.02 5.96
CA CYS A 153 -8.80 -10.34 7.19
C CYS A 153 -10.33 -10.21 7.02
N PRO A 154 -11.12 -11.27 7.23
CA PRO A 154 -12.57 -11.21 7.04
C PRO A 154 -13.30 -10.54 8.21
N THR A 155 -12.59 -10.24 9.29
CA THR A 155 -13.13 -9.63 10.52
C THR A 155 -12.23 -8.47 10.96
N GLY A 156 -12.55 -7.81 12.06
CA GLY A 156 -11.75 -6.72 12.63
C GLY A 156 -10.55 -7.16 13.47
N SER A 157 -10.01 -8.37 13.26
CA SER A 157 -8.87 -8.87 14.03
C SER A 157 -7.56 -8.16 13.71
N LEU A 158 -7.35 -7.79 12.45
CA LEU A 158 -6.21 -7.00 12.01
C LEU A 158 -6.71 -5.68 11.45
N GLN A 159 -6.15 -4.58 11.93
CA GLN A 159 -6.52 -3.22 11.54
C GLN A 159 -5.29 -2.31 11.55
N GLU A 160 -5.35 -1.20 10.81
CA GLU A 160 -4.33 -0.17 10.93
C GLU A 160 -4.42 0.59 12.25
N LYS A 161 -3.28 1.10 12.71
CA LYS A 161 -3.21 1.98 13.86
C LYS A 161 -3.70 3.36 13.45
N GLY A 162 -4.82 3.80 14.04
CA GLY A 162 -5.47 5.08 13.70
C GLY A 162 -4.79 6.29 14.33
N HIS A 163 -4.87 7.44 13.62
CA HIS A 163 -4.42 8.75 14.07
C HIS A 163 -5.50 9.83 13.91
N LEU A 164 -6.77 9.41 13.75
CA LEU A 164 -7.88 10.31 13.43
C LEU A 164 -8.15 11.36 14.53
N ASP A 165 -8.16 10.93 15.80
CA ASP A 165 -8.44 11.80 16.94
C ASP A 165 -7.36 12.90 17.10
N GLU A 166 -6.10 12.53 16.86
CA GLU A 166 -4.98 13.46 16.88
C GLU A 166 -5.13 14.52 15.79
N LEU A 167 -5.41 14.10 14.56
CA LEU A 167 -5.66 15.03 13.45
C LEU A 167 -6.81 15.97 13.73
N ILE A 168 -7.94 15.48 14.21
CA ILE A 168 -9.11 16.31 14.54
C ILE A 168 -8.74 17.40 15.57
N SER A 169 -7.93 17.02 16.57
CA SER A 169 -7.45 17.96 17.58
C SER A 169 -6.61 19.08 16.94
N HIS A 170 -5.71 18.77 16.01
CA HIS A 170 -4.89 19.78 15.31
C HIS A 170 -5.73 20.69 14.41
N LEU A 171 -6.72 20.14 13.68
CA LEU A 171 -7.63 20.92 12.85
C LEU A 171 -8.48 21.91 13.66
N HIS A 172 -8.87 21.54 14.90
CA HIS A 172 -9.64 22.41 15.79
C HIS A 172 -8.80 23.50 16.45
N GLN A 173 -7.59 23.16 16.89
CA GLN A 173 -6.76 24.09 17.67
C GLN A 173 -6.14 25.21 16.81
N LYS A 174 -5.94 24.98 15.51
CA LYS A 174 -5.36 25.94 14.53
C LYS A 174 -4.07 26.62 15.02
N GLN A 175 -3.27 25.92 15.82
CA GLN A 175 -2.00 26.45 16.33
C GLN A 175 -0.88 26.38 15.31
N GLN A 176 -1.04 25.52 14.32
CA GLN A 176 -0.08 25.23 13.25
C GLN A 176 -0.83 25.22 11.92
N GLN A 177 -0.11 25.51 10.85
CA GLN A 177 -0.61 25.28 9.50
C GLN A 177 -0.75 23.78 9.25
N VAL A 178 -1.95 23.32 8.93
CA VAL A 178 -2.24 21.91 8.67
C VAL A 178 -2.25 21.65 7.16
N ILE A 179 -1.32 20.84 6.69
CA ILE A 179 -1.07 20.58 5.27
C ILE A 179 -1.41 19.14 4.95
N ALA A 180 -2.23 18.92 3.92
CA ALA A 180 -2.54 17.60 3.39
C ALA A 180 -1.64 17.28 2.18
N LEU A 181 -1.03 16.11 2.17
CA LEU A 181 -0.41 15.48 1.01
C LEU A 181 -1.23 14.25 0.63
N VAL A 182 -1.74 14.20 -0.60
CA VAL A 182 -2.57 13.09 -1.08
C VAL A 182 -1.81 12.24 -2.09
N ASP A 183 -1.63 10.95 -1.76
CA ASP A 183 -0.96 10.00 -2.66
C ASP A 183 -1.76 9.79 -3.95
N PRO A 184 -1.10 9.66 -5.11
CA PRO A 184 -1.75 9.38 -6.38
C PRO A 184 -2.68 8.15 -6.35
N ALA A 185 -2.31 7.08 -5.64
CA ALA A 185 -3.13 5.87 -5.54
C ALA A 185 -4.40 6.07 -4.68
N VAL A 186 -4.39 7.03 -3.75
CA VAL A 186 -5.58 7.42 -2.97
C VAL A 186 -6.57 8.14 -3.89
N MET A 187 -6.10 9.09 -4.70
CA MET A 187 -6.94 9.84 -5.63
C MET A 187 -7.71 8.92 -6.60
N VAL A 188 -7.05 7.89 -7.12
CA VAL A 188 -7.68 6.91 -8.03
C VAL A 188 -8.67 5.99 -7.32
N SER A 189 -8.42 5.68 -6.06
CA SER A 189 -9.14 4.60 -5.36
C SER A 189 -10.36 5.07 -4.58
N ILE A 190 -10.35 6.33 -4.13
CA ILE A 190 -11.35 6.83 -3.19
C ILE A 190 -12.75 6.99 -3.83
N GLY A 191 -12.82 7.28 -5.12
CA GLY A 191 -14.08 7.53 -5.82
C GLY A 191 -15.08 6.39 -5.70
N ASP A 192 -14.62 5.15 -5.75
CA ASP A 192 -15.50 3.97 -5.64
C ASP A 192 -16.19 3.86 -4.28
N GLU A 193 -15.54 4.31 -3.21
CA GLU A 193 -16.08 4.27 -1.85
C GLU A 193 -17.03 5.44 -1.58
N LEU A 194 -16.92 6.51 -2.38
CA LEU A 194 -17.77 7.68 -2.33
C LEU A 194 -18.99 7.56 -3.28
N GLY A 195 -19.19 6.38 -3.88
CA GLY A 195 -20.33 6.10 -4.76
C GLY A 195 -20.15 6.51 -6.22
N PHE A 196 -18.97 6.97 -6.62
CA PHE A 196 -18.68 7.28 -8.02
C PHE A 196 -18.38 6.00 -8.83
N ARG A 197 -18.53 6.11 -10.14
CA ARG A 197 -18.14 5.02 -11.05
C ARG A 197 -16.64 4.72 -10.91
N SER A 198 -16.30 3.45 -10.85
CA SER A 198 -14.89 3.01 -10.76
C SER A 198 -14.05 3.57 -11.89
N GLY A 199 -12.90 4.16 -11.54
CA GLY A 199 -12.00 4.83 -12.47
C GLY A 199 -12.36 6.28 -12.79
N LYS A 200 -13.45 6.87 -12.23
CA LYS A 200 -13.71 8.29 -12.39
C LYS A 200 -12.70 9.11 -11.58
N ASP A 201 -12.08 10.09 -12.22
CA ASP A 201 -11.25 11.06 -11.51
C ASP A 201 -12.12 11.95 -10.60
N VAL A 202 -11.84 11.88 -9.32
CA VAL A 202 -12.49 12.69 -8.27
C VAL A 202 -11.48 13.52 -7.49
N SER A 203 -10.26 13.67 -7.98
CA SER A 203 -9.18 14.36 -7.29
C SER A 203 -9.53 15.80 -6.96
N GLY A 204 -10.12 16.55 -7.90
CA GLY A 204 -10.54 17.94 -7.66
C GLY A 204 -11.61 18.09 -6.59
N LEU A 205 -12.57 17.14 -6.53
CA LEU A 205 -13.56 17.09 -5.45
C LEU A 205 -12.91 16.74 -4.11
N LEU A 206 -11.94 15.83 -4.11
CA LEU A 206 -11.21 15.46 -2.90
C LEU A 206 -10.41 16.64 -2.34
N PHE A 207 -9.74 17.42 -3.18
CA PHE A 207 -9.02 18.63 -2.73
C PHE A 207 -9.96 19.66 -2.11
N SER A 208 -11.11 19.90 -2.73
CA SER A 208 -12.16 20.77 -2.17
C SER A 208 -12.69 20.23 -0.84
N ALA A 209 -12.93 18.92 -0.73
CA ALA A 209 -13.39 18.28 0.50
C ALA A 209 -12.38 18.49 1.65
N LEU A 210 -11.10 18.29 1.41
CA LEU A 210 -10.05 18.47 2.41
C LEU A 210 -9.95 19.93 2.89
N ARG A 211 -10.05 20.91 1.98
CA ARG A 211 -10.10 22.33 2.37
C ARG A 211 -11.32 22.65 3.22
N LYS A 212 -12.50 22.10 2.88
CA LYS A 212 -13.71 22.24 3.69
C LYS A 212 -13.61 21.60 5.07
N ILE A 213 -12.86 20.51 5.21
CA ILE A 213 -12.55 19.87 6.49
C ILE A 213 -11.67 20.79 7.36
N GLY A 214 -10.87 21.67 6.75
CA GLY A 214 -10.08 22.67 7.48
C GLY A 214 -8.57 22.58 7.26
N PHE A 215 -8.11 21.85 6.23
CA PHE A 215 -6.71 21.90 5.81
C PHE A 215 -6.39 23.24 5.16
N ASP A 216 -5.28 23.86 5.55
CA ASP A 216 -4.83 25.16 5.04
C ASP A 216 -4.23 25.04 3.64
N GLN A 217 -3.56 23.92 3.35
CA GLN A 217 -3.02 23.58 2.04
C GLN A 217 -3.28 22.11 1.72
N VAL A 218 -3.54 21.83 0.44
CA VAL A 218 -3.80 20.46 -0.05
C VAL A 218 -2.97 20.19 -1.29
N HIS A 219 -1.94 19.35 -1.17
CA HIS A 219 -1.00 19.03 -2.24
C HIS A 219 -1.23 17.66 -2.84
N SER A 220 -0.98 17.55 -4.14
CA SER A 220 -0.90 16.27 -4.83
C SER A 220 0.49 15.64 -4.64
N GLY A 221 0.53 14.37 -4.27
CA GLY A 221 1.77 13.59 -4.16
C GLY A 221 2.51 13.40 -5.50
N SER A 222 1.87 13.70 -6.62
CA SER A 222 2.48 13.56 -7.94
C SER A 222 3.70 14.47 -8.14
N GLU A 223 3.68 15.69 -7.58
CA GLU A 223 4.84 16.60 -7.65
C GLU A 223 6.04 16.05 -6.88
N SER A 224 5.79 15.49 -5.71
CA SER A 224 6.86 14.91 -4.90
C SER A 224 7.47 13.68 -5.56
N VAL A 225 6.69 12.92 -6.32
CA VAL A 225 7.19 11.82 -7.16
C VAL A 225 8.17 12.36 -8.19
N ASP A 226 7.81 13.40 -8.93
CA ASP A 226 8.68 13.97 -9.96
C ASP A 226 10.00 14.50 -9.38
N ILE A 227 9.93 15.26 -8.27
CA ILE A 227 11.14 15.76 -7.58
C ILE A 227 12.05 14.60 -7.17
N THR A 228 11.47 13.54 -6.62
CA THR A 228 12.21 12.37 -6.17
C THR A 228 12.83 11.59 -7.34
N MET A 229 12.12 11.46 -8.47
CA MET A 229 12.65 10.84 -9.68
C MET A 229 13.89 11.59 -10.21
N PHE A 230 13.87 12.92 -10.17
CA PHE A 230 15.04 13.71 -10.57
C PHE A 230 16.24 13.51 -9.65
N GLN A 231 16.03 13.44 -8.34
CA GLN A 231 17.10 13.13 -7.39
C GLN A 231 17.68 11.73 -7.66
N ALA A 232 16.80 10.74 -7.87
CA ALA A 232 17.22 9.39 -8.20
C ALA A 232 17.99 9.32 -9.52
N ALA A 233 17.56 10.07 -10.55
CA ALA A 233 18.22 10.13 -11.84
C ALA A 233 19.65 10.70 -11.74
N ARG A 234 19.83 11.75 -10.94
CA ARG A 234 21.16 12.33 -10.69
C ARG A 234 22.09 11.34 -9.98
N LEU A 235 21.59 10.63 -8.98
CA LEU A 235 22.38 9.59 -8.28
C LEU A 235 22.66 8.40 -9.19
N TRP A 236 21.69 7.98 -9.97
CA TRP A 236 21.86 6.89 -10.93
C TRP A 236 22.97 7.18 -11.94
N LYS A 237 23.02 8.40 -12.48
CA LYS A 237 24.10 8.83 -13.39
C LYS A 237 25.49 8.55 -12.81
N HIS A 238 25.70 8.76 -11.50
CA HIS A 238 26.96 8.49 -10.82
C HIS A 238 27.14 7.01 -10.43
N THR A 239 26.05 6.27 -10.26
CA THR A 239 26.09 4.86 -9.84
C THR A 239 26.24 3.92 -11.02
N ALA A 240 25.59 4.23 -12.14
CA ALA A 240 25.61 3.40 -13.35
C ALA A 240 27.00 3.15 -13.93
N THR A 241 27.97 4.00 -13.58
CA THR A 241 29.40 3.87 -13.98
C THR A 241 30.24 3.05 -13.00
N LYS A 242 29.71 2.65 -11.83
CA LYS A 242 30.47 1.98 -10.76
C LYS A 242 30.70 0.47 -11.00
N GLY A 243 30.04 -0.14 -11.95
CA GLY A 243 30.28 -1.56 -12.31
C GLY A 243 29.01 -2.42 -12.35
N PRO A 244 29.17 -3.74 -12.56
CA PRO A 244 28.05 -4.68 -12.64
C PRO A 244 27.38 -4.90 -11.28
N GLY A 245 26.12 -5.33 -11.32
CA GLY A 245 25.32 -5.70 -10.14
C GLY A 245 23.98 -4.96 -10.05
N PRO A 246 23.13 -5.32 -9.09
CA PRO A 246 21.84 -4.69 -8.90
C PRO A 246 21.94 -3.32 -8.27
N SER A 247 21.08 -2.40 -8.71
CA SER A 247 20.75 -1.16 -8.02
C SER A 247 19.25 -1.17 -7.70
N LEU A 248 18.87 -0.75 -6.51
CA LEU A 248 17.53 -0.90 -5.99
C LEU A 248 16.90 0.47 -5.73
N ILE A 249 15.68 0.68 -6.22
CA ILE A 249 14.89 1.87 -5.89
C ILE A 249 14.22 1.65 -4.52
N SER A 250 14.27 2.66 -3.65
CA SER A 250 13.90 2.62 -2.24
C SER A 250 12.49 3.14 -1.91
N PHE A 251 11.61 3.36 -2.89
CA PHE A 251 10.36 4.11 -2.66
C PHE A 251 9.23 3.35 -1.98
N CYS A 252 9.33 2.02 -1.87
CA CYS A 252 8.36 1.22 -1.14
C CYS A 252 8.80 1.02 0.32
N PRO A 253 8.11 1.60 1.33
CA PRO A 253 8.51 1.47 2.74
C PRO A 253 8.61 0.03 3.21
N SER A 254 7.69 -0.83 2.76
CA SER A 254 7.69 -2.26 3.13
C SER A 254 8.84 -3.03 2.48
N TRP A 255 9.25 -2.66 1.27
CA TRP A 255 10.43 -3.21 0.63
C TRP A 255 11.70 -2.82 1.38
N MET A 256 11.83 -1.56 1.76
CA MET A 256 12.95 -1.09 2.57
C MET A 256 13.04 -1.82 3.91
N GLN A 257 11.88 -2.00 4.59
CA GLN A 257 11.85 -2.75 5.84
C GLN A 257 12.21 -4.23 5.65
N TYR A 258 11.87 -4.82 4.48
CA TYR A 258 12.29 -6.18 4.13
C TYR A 258 13.83 -6.27 3.99
N ILE A 259 14.45 -5.30 3.31
CA ILE A 259 15.91 -5.24 3.18
C ILE A 259 16.54 -5.13 4.57
N GLU A 260 16.09 -4.19 5.38
CA GLU A 260 16.65 -3.94 6.71
C GLU A 260 16.56 -5.16 7.65
N ASN A 261 15.43 -5.88 7.62
CA ASN A 261 15.20 -6.99 8.54
C ASN A 261 15.76 -8.33 8.03
N LEU A 262 15.62 -8.61 6.74
CA LEU A 262 15.81 -9.95 6.18
C LEU A 262 16.95 -10.04 5.15
N ARG A 263 17.36 -8.93 4.54
CA ARG A 263 18.38 -8.88 3.50
C ARG A 263 19.30 -7.67 3.65
N PRO A 264 19.95 -7.48 4.82
CA PRO A 264 20.86 -6.35 5.06
C PRO A 264 22.03 -6.29 4.07
N ASP A 265 22.39 -7.43 3.47
CA ASP A 265 23.36 -7.53 2.38
C ASP A 265 23.01 -6.67 1.16
N LEU A 266 21.74 -6.39 0.91
CA LEU A 266 21.27 -5.57 -0.20
C LEU A 266 21.29 -4.05 0.08
N MET A 267 21.56 -3.62 1.33
CA MET A 267 21.56 -2.18 1.67
C MET A 267 22.53 -1.36 0.84
N SER A 268 23.70 -1.92 0.52
CA SER A 268 24.70 -1.26 -0.31
C SER A 268 24.26 -1.08 -1.78
N CYS A 269 23.27 -1.81 -2.22
CA CYS A 269 22.69 -1.73 -3.55
C CYS A 269 21.56 -0.70 -3.66
N VAL A 270 21.06 -0.19 -2.53
CA VAL A 270 19.93 0.75 -2.51
C VAL A 270 20.37 2.14 -2.93
N LEU A 271 19.64 2.78 -3.83
CA LEU A 271 19.81 4.19 -4.15
C LEU A 271 19.37 5.04 -2.94
N PRO A 272 20.28 5.87 -2.36
CA PRO A 272 20.01 6.60 -1.14
C PRO A 272 19.14 7.85 -1.38
N VAL A 273 17.87 7.61 -1.72
CA VAL A 273 16.87 8.65 -1.99
C VAL A 273 15.69 8.45 -1.06
N LEU A 274 15.18 9.52 -0.46
CA LEU A 274 13.96 9.48 0.33
C LEU A 274 12.76 9.07 -0.54
N SER A 275 11.75 8.46 0.09
CA SER A 275 10.48 8.24 -0.59
C SER A 275 9.82 9.58 -0.97
N PRO A 276 8.94 9.60 -1.99
CA PRO A 276 8.28 10.84 -2.42
C PRO A 276 7.58 11.60 -1.29
N ALA A 277 6.91 10.91 -0.39
CA ALA A 277 6.23 11.54 0.73
C ALA A 277 7.20 12.17 1.73
N GLN A 278 8.31 11.50 2.03
CA GLN A 278 9.36 12.03 2.92
C GLN A 278 10.10 13.20 2.25
N THR A 279 10.33 13.15 0.94
CA THR A 279 10.89 14.26 0.16
C THR A 279 10.00 15.50 0.27
N PHE A 280 8.69 15.35 0.08
CA PHE A 280 7.73 16.45 0.25
C PHE A 280 7.77 17.01 1.66
N GLY A 281 7.65 16.13 2.67
CA GLY A 281 7.65 16.55 4.07
C GLY A 281 8.89 17.34 4.44
N ARG A 282 10.06 16.90 3.99
CA ARG A 282 11.33 17.62 4.18
C ARG A 282 11.31 18.99 3.54
N LEU A 283 10.87 19.09 2.28
CA LEU A 283 10.79 20.38 1.58
C LEU A 283 9.91 21.39 2.30
N ILE A 284 8.73 20.95 2.74
CA ILE A 284 7.83 21.82 3.50
C ILE A 284 8.45 22.21 4.85
N LYS A 285 9.09 21.27 5.55
CA LYS A 285 9.76 21.58 6.83
C LYS A 285 10.95 22.54 6.69
N ASP A 286 11.62 22.52 5.56
CA ASP A 286 12.67 23.51 5.25
C ASP A 286 12.10 24.92 5.01
N ILE A 287 10.87 25.05 4.52
CA ILE A 287 10.16 26.32 4.33
C ILE A 287 9.48 26.77 5.63
N ASN A 288 8.75 25.87 6.29
CA ASN A 288 7.99 26.13 7.52
C ASN A 288 8.09 24.93 8.47
N THR A 289 9.03 24.98 9.38
CA THR A 289 9.28 23.92 10.37
C THR A 289 8.07 23.65 11.26
N ASN A 290 7.23 24.67 11.53
CA ASN A 290 6.06 24.56 12.41
C ASN A 290 4.78 24.09 11.71
N SER A 291 4.85 23.58 10.47
CA SER A 291 3.68 22.99 9.79
C SER A 291 3.34 21.59 10.34
N TYR A 292 2.06 21.23 10.38
CA TYR A 292 1.59 19.88 10.67
C TYR A 292 1.21 19.18 9.37
N ILE A 293 2.01 18.22 8.94
CA ILE A 293 1.88 17.56 7.63
C ILE A 293 1.20 16.20 7.80
N VAL A 294 0.08 16.02 7.10
CA VAL A 294 -0.70 14.79 7.07
C VAL A 294 -0.57 14.16 5.69
N TYR A 295 -0.07 12.94 5.63
CA TYR A 295 0.03 12.17 4.41
C TYR A 295 -1.09 11.14 4.31
N PHE A 296 -1.97 11.30 3.32
CA PHE A 296 -2.98 10.32 2.98
C PHE A 296 -2.39 9.28 2.03
N SER A 297 -2.20 8.07 2.54
CA SER A 297 -1.40 7.02 1.92
C SER A 297 -2.22 5.75 1.62
N PRO A 298 -1.98 5.09 0.50
CA PRO A 298 -2.50 3.74 0.26
C PRO A 298 -1.76 2.69 1.10
N CYS A 299 -0.65 3.07 1.73
CA CYS A 299 0.33 2.18 2.33
C CYS A 299 0.32 2.27 3.86
N VAL A 300 0.13 1.13 4.53
CA VAL A 300 0.25 1.04 6.00
C VAL A 300 1.72 1.13 6.44
N GLY A 301 2.66 0.70 5.58
CA GLY A 301 4.10 0.79 5.83
C GLY A 301 4.60 2.23 5.97
N SER A 302 3.95 3.20 5.34
CA SER A 302 4.30 4.62 5.49
C SER A 302 4.12 5.15 6.93
N LYS A 303 3.23 4.52 7.74
CA LYS A 303 3.10 4.84 9.18
C LYS A 303 4.37 4.47 9.96
N MET A 304 4.99 3.35 9.62
CA MET A 304 6.26 2.93 10.21
C MET A 304 7.42 3.79 9.67
N GLU A 305 7.45 4.04 8.36
CA GLU A 305 8.47 4.86 7.71
C GLU A 305 8.56 6.25 8.35
N SER A 306 7.44 6.92 8.59
CA SER A 306 7.41 8.28 9.16
C SER A 306 7.98 8.37 10.58
N GLN A 307 8.09 7.27 11.31
CA GLN A 307 8.63 7.22 12.67
C GLN A 307 10.14 6.94 12.73
N LYS A 308 10.77 6.66 11.58
CA LYS A 308 12.22 6.39 11.55
C LYS A 308 13.01 7.65 11.87
N ALA A 309 14.11 7.50 12.62
CA ALA A 309 14.97 8.61 13.03
C ALA A 309 15.57 9.39 11.84
N GLU A 310 15.86 8.71 10.73
CA GLU A 310 16.38 9.29 9.50
C GLU A 310 15.37 10.19 8.76
N HIS A 311 14.08 10.09 9.09
CA HIS A 311 12.99 10.91 8.52
C HIS A 311 12.58 12.06 9.45
N GLN A 312 13.55 12.61 10.14
CA GLN A 312 13.38 13.73 11.07
C GLN A 312 14.48 14.78 10.86
N LYS A 313 14.18 16.01 11.18
CA LYS A 313 15.13 17.11 11.25
C LYS A 313 15.09 17.69 12.66
N GLU A 314 16.20 17.61 13.39
CA GLU A 314 16.27 18.10 14.77
C GLU A 314 15.17 17.54 15.70
N GLY A 315 14.80 16.26 15.51
CA GLY A 315 13.74 15.61 16.28
C GLY A 315 12.30 15.91 15.78
N ILE A 316 12.14 16.71 14.73
CA ILE A 316 10.84 17.02 14.12
C ILE A 316 10.62 16.10 12.92
N PRO A 317 9.58 15.28 12.89
CA PRO A 317 9.32 14.38 11.77
C PRO A 317 8.95 15.15 10.51
N TYR A 318 9.39 14.65 9.35
CA TYR A 318 9.00 15.22 8.05
C TYR A 318 7.50 15.12 7.82
N LEU A 319 6.90 13.98 8.20
CA LEU A 319 5.46 13.76 8.18
C LEU A 319 4.98 13.59 9.63
N ASN A 320 4.06 14.44 10.08
CA ASN A 320 3.54 14.39 11.44
C ASN A 320 2.53 13.23 11.61
N SER A 321 1.69 13.00 10.61
CA SER A 321 0.70 11.93 10.64
C SER A 321 0.58 11.26 9.28
N VAL A 322 0.38 9.95 9.27
CA VAL A 322 0.10 9.17 8.06
C VAL A 322 -1.25 8.48 8.23
N MET A 323 -2.16 8.74 7.31
CA MET A 323 -3.51 8.20 7.32
C MET A 323 -3.77 7.34 6.10
N SER A 324 -4.45 6.21 6.29
CA SER A 324 -4.84 5.33 5.19
C SER A 324 -6.00 5.91 4.37
N THR A 325 -6.26 5.36 3.20
CA THR A 325 -7.45 5.69 2.40
C THR A 325 -8.74 5.42 3.20
N ARG A 326 -8.77 4.36 4.02
CA ARG A 326 -9.92 4.04 4.88
C ARG A 326 -10.14 5.11 5.95
N GLU A 327 -9.08 5.59 6.59
CA GLU A 327 -9.16 6.68 7.58
C GLU A 327 -9.61 7.99 6.92
N LEU A 328 -9.16 8.27 5.68
CA LEU A 328 -9.63 9.42 4.91
C LEU A 328 -11.14 9.35 4.62
N ILE A 329 -11.66 8.19 4.25
CA ILE A 329 -13.09 7.99 4.04
C ILE A 329 -13.85 8.25 5.35
N GLN A 330 -13.37 7.74 6.47
CA GLN A 330 -13.95 8.00 7.78
C GLN A 330 -13.94 9.48 8.15
N LEU A 331 -12.83 10.18 7.87
CA LEU A 331 -12.71 11.63 8.07
C LEU A 331 -13.75 12.40 7.27
N ILE A 332 -13.90 12.09 5.97
CA ILE A 332 -14.88 12.71 5.08
C ILE A 332 -16.31 12.48 5.58
N GLN A 333 -16.62 11.26 6.01
CA GLN A 333 -17.93 10.91 6.56
C GLN A 333 -18.21 11.60 7.89
N LEU A 334 -17.21 11.71 8.75
CA LEU A 334 -17.33 12.37 10.05
C LEU A 334 -17.63 13.88 9.92
N PHE A 335 -17.01 14.54 8.93
CA PHE A 335 -17.27 15.95 8.64
C PHE A 335 -18.51 16.18 7.77
N GLY A 336 -19.21 15.13 7.37
CA GLY A 336 -20.47 15.21 6.62
C GLY A 336 -20.30 15.88 5.24
N ILE A 337 -19.19 15.67 4.56
CA ILE A 337 -18.94 16.29 3.26
C ILE A 337 -19.83 15.67 2.20
N ASP A 338 -20.65 16.49 1.56
CA ASP A 338 -21.52 16.14 0.46
C ASP A 338 -20.84 16.48 -0.87
N PHE A 339 -20.46 15.45 -1.62
CA PHE A 339 -19.75 15.59 -2.88
C PHE A 339 -20.59 16.19 -4.02
N ASP A 340 -21.91 16.14 -3.92
CA ASP A 340 -22.82 16.78 -4.88
C ASP A 340 -22.90 18.30 -4.71
N ARG A 341 -22.42 18.81 -3.57
CA ARG A 341 -22.46 20.22 -3.21
C ARG A 341 -21.11 20.93 -3.20
N ILE A 342 -20.08 20.29 -3.69
CA ILE A 342 -18.74 20.87 -3.80
C ILE A 342 -18.28 20.92 -5.24
N ASN A 343 -17.43 21.88 -5.55
CA ASN A 343 -16.84 22.05 -6.87
C ASN A 343 -15.44 21.46 -6.93
N ASN A 344 -14.99 21.13 -8.13
CA ASN A 344 -13.61 20.72 -8.35
C ASN A 344 -12.66 21.90 -8.05
N GLU A 345 -11.60 21.62 -7.31
CA GLU A 345 -10.52 22.55 -7.03
C GLU A 345 -9.18 21.96 -7.47
N VAL A 346 -8.21 22.83 -7.74
CA VAL A 346 -6.84 22.41 -8.05
C VAL A 346 -6.05 22.27 -6.74
N PRO A 347 -5.06 21.35 -6.69
CA PRO A 347 -4.18 21.26 -5.53
C PRO A 347 -3.29 22.51 -5.43
N ASP A 348 -2.80 22.77 -4.22
CA ASP A 348 -1.70 23.69 -4.03
C ASP A 348 -0.42 23.07 -4.61
N SER A 349 0.47 23.87 -5.16
CA SER A 349 1.64 23.41 -5.89
C SER A 349 2.92 24.00 -5.31
N LEU A 350 3.97 23.15 -5.25
CA LEU A 350 5.35 23.56 -4.99
C LEU A 350 6.08 23.97 -6.26
N LEU A 351 5.59 23.47 -7.40
CA LEU A 351 6.12 23.69 -8.72
C LEU A 351 5.06 24.46 -9.52
N ASN A 352 5.42 25.50 -10.25
CA ASN A 352 4.49 26.22 -11.13
C ASN A 352 4.18 25.44 -12.42
N SER A 353 4.17 24.10 -12.34
CA SER A 353 4.04 23.22 -13.49
C SER A 353 3.17 22.00 -13.20
N VAL A 354 2.61 21.40 -14.25
CA VAL A 354 1.79 20.19 -14.14
C VAL A 354 2.69 18.97 -13.92
N PRO A 355 2.45 18.14 -12.89
CA PRO A 355 3.26 16.96 -12.64
C PRO A 355 3.24 15.96 -13.79
N MET A 356 4.40 15.39 -14.10
CA MET A 356 4.61 14.42 -15.18
C MET A 356 4.12 13.03 -14.80
N SER A 357 4.41 12.62 -13.57
CA SER A 357 4.16 11.26 -13.10
C SER A 357 2.73 11.05 -12.63
N ARG A 358 1.92 12.12 -12.60
CA ARG A 358 0.51 12.12 -12.13
C ARG A 358 0.16 10.87 -11.29
N LEU A 359 -0.45 9.88 -11.92
CA LEU A 359 -0.96 8.68 -11.25
C LEU A 359 -0.14 7.41 -11.51
N LEU A 360 0.87 7.45 -12.40
CA LEU A 360 1.65 6.25 -12.78
C LEU A 360 2.36 5.58 -11.61
N SER A 361 2.86 6.36 -10.66
CA SER A 361 3.50 5.86 -9.43
C SER A 361 2.60 4.94 -8.59
N SER A 362 1.27 4.99 -8.82
CA SER A 362 0.30 4.11 -8.20
C SER A 362 0.41 2.65 -8.67
N LEU A 363 1.02 2.42 -9.82
CA LEU A 363 1.18 1.11 -10.45
C LEU A 363 2.63 0.64 -10.38
N SER A 364 2.81 -0.68 -10.35
CA SER A 364 4.14 -1.27 -10.53
C SER A 364 4.72 -0.91 -11.90
N GLY A 365 5.94 -0.43 -11.92
CA GLY A 365 6.64 0.08 -13.09
C GLY A 365 6.47 1.59 -13.30
N GLY A 366 5.60 2.25 -12.53
CA GLY A 366 5.35 3.67 -12.68
C GLY A 366 6.51 4.55 -12.23
N TYR A 367 7.15 4.19 -11.13
CA TYR A 367 8.38 4.84 -10.70
C TYR A 367 9.52 4.62 -11.70
N MET A 368 9.61 3.42 -12.26
CA MET A 368 10.61 3.09 -13.28
C MET A 368 10.40 3.94 -14.55
N GLU A 369 9.16 4.07 -15.05
CA GLU A 369 8.86 4.95 -16.18
C GLU A 369 9.20 6.42 -15.87
N GLY A 370 8.87 6.91 -14.67
CA GLY A 370 9.20 8.26 -14.21
C GLY A 370 10.72 8.49 -14.14
N LEU A 371 11.46 7.53 -13.59
CA LEU A 371 12.91 7.60 -13.49
C LEU A 371 13.57 7.60 -14.87
N MET A 372 13.13 6.77 -15.80
CA MET A 372 13.63 6.78 -17.18
C MET A 372 13.43 8.12 -17.86
N LYS A 373 12.25 8.71 -17.72
CA LYS A 373 11.98 10.07 -18.21
C LYS A 373 12.92 11.10 -17.57
N ALA A 374 13.12 11.02 -16.26
CA ALA A 374 14.03 11.93 -15.54
C ALA A 374 15.50 11.80 -16.01
N ILE A 375 15.98 10.57 -16.21
CA ILE A 375 17.34 10.30 -16.71
C ILE A 375 17.56 10.87 -18.09
N SER A 376 16.62 10.72 -19.02
CA SER A 376 16.75 11.26 -20.37
C SER A 376 16.92 12.78 -20.43
N VAL A 377 16.54 13.47 -19.36
CA VAL A 377 16.72 14.93 -19.22
C VAL A 377 17.98 15.29 -18.47
N VAL A 378 18.35 14.50 -17.45
CA VAL A 378 19.58 14.70 -16.69
C VAL A 378 20.81 14.35 -17.51
N ASP A 379 20.69 13.42 -18.44
CA ASP A 379 21.76 12.90 -19.27
C ASP A 379 21.33 12.67 -20.73
N PRO A 380 20.93 13.73 -21.47
CA PRO A 380 20.35 13.61 -22.80
C PRO A 380 21.33 13.06 -23.85
N ASP A 381 22.62 13.28 -23.66
CA ASP A 381 23.65 12.82 -24.61
C ASP A 381 23.83 11.29 -24.60
N ASN A 382 23.47 10.66 -23.48
CA ASN A 382 23.70 9.23 -23.25
C ASN A 382 22.41 8.41 -23.17
N TYR A 383 21.25 9.06 -22.97
CA TYR A 383 19.95 8.42 -22.92
C TYR A 383 18.97 9.03 -23.94
N SER A 384 18.64 8.25 -24.94
CA SER A 384 17.55 8.57 -25.87
C SER A 384 16.34 7.70 -25.54
N LEU A 385 15.21 8.32 -25.21
CA LEU A 385 13.93 7.64 -25.06
C LEU A 385 13.29 7.43 -26.43
N ASP A 386 13.38 6.21 -26.96
CA ASP A 386 12.48 5.76 -28.00
C ASP A 386 11.13 5.48 -27.33
N GLY A 387 10.10 6.31 -27.60
CA GLY A 387 8.87 6.42 -26.81
C GLY A 387 8.08 5.12 -26.56
N ASN A 388 8.37 4.04 -27.31
CA ASN A 388 7.77 2.71 -27.11
C ASN A 388 8.59 1.79 -26.17
N LYS A 389 9.87 2.06 -25.93
CA LYS A 389 10.74 1.21 -25.12
C LYS A 389 10.72 1.54 -23.62
N ALA A 390 10.14 2.69 -23.25
CA ALA A 390 10.12 3.19 -21.88
C ALA A 390 8.87 2.78 -21.06
N LYS A 391 8.10 1.77 -21.49
CA LYS A 391 6.83 1.42 -20.85
C LYS A 391 6.93 0.12 -20.07
N PHE A 392 6.64 0.20 -18.75
CA PHE A 392 6.54 -0.96 -17.84
C PHE A 392 5.07 -1.28 -17.53
N ARG A 393 4.26 -1.49 -18.58
CA ARG A 393 2.80 -1.66 -18.48
C ARG A 393 2.36 -3.11 -18.70
N GLY A 394 1.19 -3.46 -18.16
CA GLY A 394 0.57 -4.76 -18.36
C GLY A 394 0.37 -5.56 -17.07
N PRO A 395 -0.26 -6.75 -17.17
CA PRO A 395 -0.72 -7.52 -16.02
C PRO A 395 0.37 -8.38 -15.34
N LYS A 396 1.57 -8.49 -15.92
CA LYS A 396 2.64 -9.32 -15.35
C LYS A 396 3.14 -8.73 -14.03
N SER A 397 3.41 -9.59 -13.05
CA SER A 397 3.99 -9.21 -11.76
C SER A 397 5.37 -8.59 -11.90
N CYS A 398 6.20 -9.14 -12.78
CA CYS A 398 7.50 -8.57 -13.14
C CYS A 398 7.56 -8.19 -14.62
N LYS A 399 8.08 -7.00 -14.89
CA LYS A 399 8.22 -6.40 -16.21
C LYS A 399 9.66 -6.03 -16.44
N LYS A 400 10.22 -6.41 -17.57
CA LYS A 400 11.63 -6.20 -17.90
C LYS A 400 11.75 -5.36 -19.15
N ASN A 401 12.76 -4.50 -19.19
CA ASN A 401 13.15 -3.74 -20.35
C ASN A 401 14.69 -3.68 -20.46
N ILE A 402 15.22 -3.50 -21.66
CA ILE A 402 16.64 -3.38 -21.90
C ILE A 402 16.89 -2.02 -22.52
N MET A 403 17.82 -1.25 -21.97
CA MET A 403 18.23 0.04 -22.48
C MET A 403 19.71 0.05 -22.77
N LEU A 404 20.11 0.82 -23.78
CA LEU A 404 21.53 1.08 -24.09
C LEU A 404 21.94 2.39 -23.42
N HIS A 405 23.01 2.33 -22.63
CA HIS A 405 23.63 3.48 -22.02
C HIS A 405 25.15 3.41 -22.21
N TYR A 406 25.75 4.42 -22.82
CA TYR A 406 27.20 4.42 -23.15
C TYR A 406 27.67 3.14 -23.86
N THR A 407 26.89 2.60 -24.78
CA THR A 407 27.16 1.30 -25.44
C THR A 407 27.02 0.06 -24.57
N ILE A 408 26.65 0.20 -23.30
CA ILE A 408 26.42 -0.92 -22.36
C ILE A 408 24.92 -1.20 -22.27
N GLU A 409 24.54 -2.45 -22.45
CA GLU A 409 23.16 -2.89 -22.19
C GLU A 409 22.89 -2.85 -20.67
N GLN A 410 21.85 -2.11 -20.29
CA GLN A 410 21.36 -2.07 -18.93
C GLN A 410 19.98 -2.74 -18.87
N LYS A 411 19.78 -3.59 -17.87
CA LYS A 411 18.49 -4.23 -17.64
C LYS A 411 17.73 -3.47 -16.57
N TRP A 412 16.47 -3.23 -16.84
CA TRP A 412 15.55 -2.53 -15.96
C TRP A 412 14.37 -3.44 -15.65
N THR A 413 14.09 -3.66 -14.38
CA THR A 413 13.10 -4.62 -13.92
C THR A 413 12.20 -4.00 -12.87
N ALA A 414 10.89 -4.02 -13.11
CA ALA A 414 9.89 -3.60 -12.14
C ALA A 414 9.04 -4.79 -11.70
N CYS A 415 9.03 -5.08 -10.40
CA CYS A 415 8.27 -6.19 -9.80
C CYS A 415 7.30 -5.69 -8.74
N SER A 416 6.11 -6.30 -8.70
CA SER A 416 5.07 -6.04 -7.71
C SER A 416 4.80 -7.23 -6.78
N THR A 417 5.77 -8.11 -6.63
CA THR A 417 5.78 -9.19 -5.65
C THR A 417 7.21 -9.34 -5.12
N LEU A 418 7.35 -9.53 -3.82
CA LEU A 418 8.66 -9.73 -3.21
C LEU A 418 9.28 -11.05 -3.67
N ASP A 419 8.47 -12.10 -3.82
CA ASP A 419 8.93 -13.43 -4.20
C ASP A 419 9.69 -13.44 -5.54
N GLU A 420 9.09 -12.92 -6.59
CA GLU A 420 9.74 -12.84 -7.91
C GLU A 420 10.87 -11.82 -7.92
N GLY A 421 10.68 -10.66 -7.25
CA GLY A 421 11.67 -9.61 -7.19
C GLY A 421 12.98 -10.06 -6.56
N ILE A 422 12.93 -10.74 -5.41
CA ILE A 422 14.09 -11.26 -4.70
C ILE A 422 14.84 -12.29 -5.54
N ASN A 423 14.11 -13.25 -6.14
CA ASN A 423 14.72 -14.25 -7.01
C ASN A 423 15.49 -13.63 -8.19
N LEU A 424 14.97 -12.52 -8.77
CA LEU A 424 15.64 -11.83 -9.86
C LEU A 424 16.83 -11.02 -9.38
N ILE A 425 16.77 -10.41 -8.20
CA ILE A 425 17.91 -9.72 -7.58
C ILE A 425 19.06 -10.71 -7.31
N ASP A 426 18.76 -11.89 -6.73
CA ASP A 426 19.75 -12.93 -6.45
C ASP A 426 20.44 -13.43 -7.73
N GLN A 427 19.71 -13.53 -8.85
CA GLN A 427 20.31 -13.81 -10.16
C GLN A 427 21.18 -12.65 -10.66
N SER A 428 20.78 -11.42 -10.41
CA SER A 428 21.48 -10.21 -10.84
C SER A 428 22.80 -9.99 -10.08
N MET A 429 22.93 -10.51 -8.86
CA MET A 429 24.20 -10.46 -8.10
C MET A 429 25.37 -11.12 -8.84
N GLN A 430 25.08 -12.03 -9.75
CA GLN A 430 26.06 -12.71 -10.61
C GLN A 430 26.12 -12.12 -12.02
N SER A 431 25.35 -11.09 -12.30
CA SER A 431 25.29 -10.47 -13.64
C SER A 431 26.56 -9.68 -13.95
N LYS A 432 26.98 -9.73 -15.20
CA LYS A 432 28.07 -8.88 -15.73
C LYS A 432 27.61 -7.49 -16.14
N TYR A 433 26.32 -7.22 -16.06
CA TYR A 433 25.69 -5.95 -16.48
C TYR A 433 25.07 -5.26 -15.28
N PRO A 434 25.04 -3.93 -15.26
CA PRO A 434 24.28 -3.19 -14.26
C PRO A 434 22.78 -3.41 -14.48
N GLU A 435 22.06 -3.67 -13.41
CA GLU A 435 20.60 -3.86 -13.42
C GLU A 435 19.93 -2.93 -12.43
N LEU A 436 18.82 -2.31 -12.83
CA LEU A 436 18.02 -1.44 -11.95
C LEU A 436 16.69 -2.10 -11.64
N PHE A 437 16.34 -2.15 -10.36
CA PHE A 437 15.12 -2.78 -9.87
C PHE A 437 14.20 -1.79 -9.17
N GLU A 438 12.92 -1.80 -9.56
CA GLU A 438 11.80 -1.30 -8.78
C GLU A 438 11.08 -2.49 -8.15
N ILE A 439 11.03 -2.55 -6.82
CA ILE A 439 10.31 -3.60 -6.10
C ILE A 439 9.20 -2.98 -5.26
N MET A 440 7.98 -3.44 -5.49
CA MET A 440 6.81 -3.09 -4.69
C MET A 440 6.29 -4.32 -3.96
N ALA A 441 6.04 -4.21 -2.65
CA ALA A 441 5.50 -5.33 -1.87
C ALA A 441 4.04 -5.67 -2.21
N CYS A 442 3.27 -4.70 -2.71
CA CYS A 442 1.86 -4.89 -3.00
C CYS A 442 1.64 -5.38 -4.44
N PRO A 443 0.88 -6.48 -4.67
CA PRO A 443 0.61 -6.97 -6.01
C PRO A 443 -0.05 -5.93 -6.91
N GLY A 444 0.57 -5.61 -8.05
CA GLY A 444 0.10 -4.61 -9.00
C GLY A 444 0.44 -3.16 -8.65
N GLY A 445 1.03 -2.89 -7.47
CA GLY A 445 1.43 -1.56 -7.03
C GLY A 445 0.59 -0.99 -5.89
N CYS A 446 0.75 0.31 -5.62
CA CYS A 446 0.15 1.02 -4.49
C CYS A 446 -1.39 1.09 -4.56
N ILE A 447 -1.99 0.95 -5.75
CA ILE A 447 -3.45 0.86 -5.87
C ILE A 447 -4.04 -0.33 -5.08
N ASN A 448 -3.22 -1.33 -4.76
CA ASN A 448 -3.52 -2.48 -3.93
C ASN A 448 -2.82 -2.42 -2.56
N GLY A 449 -2.45 -1.25 -2.12
CA GLY A 449 -1.79 -1.02 -0.83
C GLY A 449 -2.58 -1.51 0.37
N GLY A 450 -1.89 -1.80 1.47
CA GLY A 450 -2.49 -2.30 2.71
C GLY A 450 -3.50 -1.34 3.36
N GLY A 451 -3.40 -0.03 3.07
CA GLY A 451 -4.32 1.02 3.53
C GLY A 451 -5.53 1.26 2.63
N GLN A 452 -5.62 0.57 1.50
CA GLN A 452 -6.75 0.71 0.57
C GLN A 452 -8.00 -0.03 1.06
N PRO A 453 -9.21 0.46 0.72
CA PRO A 453 -10.45 -0.22 1.05
C PRO A 453 -10.54 -1.61 0.43
N GLY A 454 -10.94 -2.58 1.24
CA GLY A 454 -11.40 -3.93 0.88
C GLY A 454 -10.60 -4.72 -0.17
N ASN A 455 -10.91 -6.01 -0.27
CA ASN A 455 -10.39 -6.88 -1.31
C ASN A 455 -11.23 -6.70 -2.58
N LYS A 456 -10.89 -5.71 -3.43
CA LYS A 456 -11.65 -5.47 -4.66
C LYS A 456 -11.19 -6.41 -5.77
N SER A 457 -12.16 -6.96 -6.50
CA SER A 457 -11.92 -7.86 -7.63
C SER A 457 -11.25 -7.13 -8.80
N ASP A 458 -10.70 -7.89 -9.75
CA ASP A 458 -10.18 -7.36 -11.02
C ASP A 458 -11.15 -6.44 -11.76
N LYS A 459 -12.46 -6.62 -11.55
CA LYS A 459 -13.51 -5.77 -12.14
C LYS A 459 -13.40 -4.32 -11.69
N VAL A 460 -12.91 -4.06 -10.47
CA VAL A 460 -12.71 -2.71 -9.93
C VAL A 460 -11.34 -2.16 -10.33
N ASN A 461 -10.30 -3.00 -10.32
CA ASN A 461 -8.95 -2.55 -10.61
C ASN A 461 -8.72 -2.24 -12.09
N LYS A 462 -9.33 -2.98 -13.03
CA LYS A 462 -9.17 -2.73 -14.47
C LYS A 462 -9.58 -1.31 -14.91
N PRO A 463 -10.75 -0.76 -14.52
CA PRO A 463 -11.11 0.62 -14.85
C PRO A 463 -10.13 1.65 -14.25
N ARG A 464 -9.65 1.45 -13.01
CA ARG A 464 -8.67 2.32 -12.37
C ARG A 464 -7.33 2.34 -13.13
N ILE A 465 -6.83 1.17 -13.49
CA ILE A 465 -5.59 1.02 -14.28
C ILE A 465 -5.73 1.70 -15.63
N LYS A 466 -6.88 1.55 -16.29
CA LYS A 466 -7.16 2.20 -17.57
C LYS A 466 -7.10 3.71 -17.43
N GLU A 467 -7.79 4.28 -16.44
CA GLU A 467 -7.80 5.72 -16.16
C GLU A 467 -6.40 6.28 -15.95
N ILE A 468 -5.56 5.58 -15.17
CA ILE A 468 -4.17 5.98 -14.94
C ILE A 468 -3.39 6.08 -16.27
N TYR A 469 -3.56 5.11 -17.16
CA TYR A 469 -2.85 5.10 -18.44
C TYR A 469 -3.40 6.13 -19.42
N ASP A 470 -4.70 6.39 -19.40
CA ASP A 470 -5.35 7.39 -20.26
C ASP A 470 -4.88 8.80 -19.88
N GLN A 471 -4.82 9.13 -18.60
CA GLN A 471 -4.30 10.42 -18.12
C GLN A 471 -2.81 10.65 -18.42
N ASP A 472 -1.98 9.59 -18.38
CA ASP A 472 -0.56 9.71 -18.75
C ASP A 472 -0.35 9.99 -20.23
N SER A 473 -1.20 9.46 -21.11
CA SER A 473 -1.10 9.65 -22.55
C SER A 473 -1.36 11.10 -23.00
N GLU A 474 -2.17 11.84 -22.25
CA GLU A 474 -2.52 13.24 -22.55
C GLU A 474 -1.38 14.24 -22.27
N LEU A 475 -0.39 13.85 -21.47
CA LEU A 475 0.68 14.74 -20.96
C LEU A 475 1.98 14.73 -21.76
N SER A 476 2.13 13.86 -22.75
CA SER A 476 3.40 13.64 -23.45
C SER A 476 4.00 14.87 -24.15
N GLY A 477 3.23 15.93 -24.38
CA GLY A 477 3.67 17.17 -25.06
C GLY A 477 4.31 18.25 -24.17
N GLN A 478 4.15 18.19 -22.84
CA GLN A 478 4.57 19.26 -21.91
C GLN A 478 5.85 18.93 -21.09
N ILE A 479 6.44 17.80 -21.35
CA ILE A 479 7.51 17.20 -20.55
C ILE A 479 8.76 18.10 -20.43
N SER A 480 9.16 18.79 -21.50
CA SER A 480 10.40 19.57 -21.52
C SER A 480 10.39 20.83 -20.63
N GLN A 481 9.24 21.51 -20.54
CA GLN A 481 9.10 22.69 -19.65
C GLN A 481 9.10 22.31 -18.18
N LEU A 482 8.36 21.28 -17.83
CA LEU A 482 8.30 20.73 -16.49
C LEU A 482 9.71 20.37 -15.96
N TYR A 483 10.49 19.71 -16.79
CA TYR A 483 11.84 19.30 -16.45
C TYR A 483 12.77 20.48 -16.13
N ALA A 484 12.64 21.58 -16.84
CA ALA A 484 13.43 22.77 -16.55
C ALA A 484 13.15 23.35 -15.15
N GLU A 485 11.89 23.30 -14.71
CA GLU A 485 11.47 23.82 -13.39
C GLU A 485 11.86 22.86 -12.27
N VAL A 486 11.54 21.57 -12.39
CA VAL A 486 11.92 20.55 -11.40
C VAL A 486 13.45 20.49 -11.23
N SER A 487 14.21 20.61 -12.34
CA SER A 487 15.68 20.67 -12.28
C SER A 487 16.20 21.87 -11.47
N LYS A 488 15.54 23.02 -11.52
CA LYS A 488 15.90 24.19 -10.70
C LYS A 488 15.66 23.96 -9.21
N VAL A 489 14.53 23.34 -8.86
CA VAL A 489 14.20 22.99 -7.46
C VAL A 489 15.12 21.88 -6.95
N SER A 490 15.31 20.82 -7.73
CA SER A 490 16.12 19.67 -7.32
C SER A 490 17.62 20.00 -7.15
N LYS A 491 18.14 21.01 -7.87
CA LYS A 491 19.53 21.50 -7.69
C LYS A 491 19.74 22.17 -6.34
N LYS A 492 18.70 22.74 -5.74
CA LYS A 492 18.75 23.37 -4.42
C LYS A 492 18.61 22.37 -3.26
N LEU A 493 18.17 21.14 -3.55
CA LEU A 493 18.00 20.10 -2.55
C LEU A 493 19.33 19.34 -2.39
N PRO A 494 19.84 19.17 -1.16
CA PRO A 494 20.95 18.29 -0.91
C PRO A 494 20.58 16.86 -1.33
N VAL A 495 21.54 16.10 -1.83
CA VAL A 495 21.40 14.66 -2.01
C VAL A 495 21.17 14.06 -0.63
N LEU A 496 20.03 13.44 -0.44
CA LEU A 496 19.62 12.90 0.85
C LEU A 496 20.33 11.55 1.02
N GLU A 497 21.40 11.54 1.82
CA GLU A 497 22.06 10.31 2.21
C GLU A 497 21.22 9.59 3.27
N LEU A 498 20.76 8.38 2.96
CA LEU A 498 20.34 7.43 3.98
C LEU A 498 21.62 7.00 4.70
N LYS A 499 21.76 7.37 5.96
CA LYS A 499 22.86 6.85 6.79
C LYS A 499 22.64 5.35 6.95
N ALA A 500 23.59 4.54 6.54
CA ALA A 500 23.65 3.15 6.96
C ALA A 500 23.66 3.15 8.50
N LYS A 501 22.88 2.28 9.13
CA LYS A 501 23.02 2.05 10.57
C LYS A 501 24.47 1.63 10.80
N GLU A 502 25.21 2.44 11.51
CA GLU A 502 26.43 2.01 12.18
C GLU A 502 25.98 1.00 13.24
N ASP A 503 26.59 -0.21 13.23
CA ASP A 503 26.35 -1.30 14.19
C ASP A 503 26.57 -0.89 15.64
#